data_baf89e66fd75caa1e2f72ef8e66cd648
#
_entry.id   baf89e66fd75caa1e2f72ef8e66cd648
#
_cell.length_a   1.000
_cell.length_b   1.000
_cell.length_c   1.000
_cell.angle_alpha   90.00
_cell.angle_beta   90.00
_cell.angle_gamma   90.00
#
_symmetry.space_group_name_H-M   'P 1'
#
loop_
_entity.id
_entity.type
_entity.pdbx_description
1 polymer ?
#
loop_
_entity_poly.entity_id
_entity_poly.type
_entity_poly.pdbx_seq_one_letter_code
_entity_poly.pdbx_strand_id
1 'polypeptide(L)'
;MKRAIRNKFAIGGALLVAVVLSSLAYSHCQIPCGIYDDEARFGEMAEHITTIEKSMKEIVSLSAEQKPNMNQIVRWVNNKEHHADELSEIVTYYFMAQRVKLPAEGDMKAQQDYVKKLTLLHHMLVYSMKAKQTTDLENVEKLRSSLKAFHDIYSGHTH
;
A
#
# COMPACT_ATOMS: atom_id res chain seq x y z
N MET A 1 35.72 47.35 -20.32
CA MET A 1 35.72 46.87 -18.92
C MET A 1 34.35 46.81 -18.28
N LYS A 2 33.51 47.82 -18.31
CA LYS A 2 32.15 47.83 -17.66
C LYS A 2 31.18 46.75 -18.14
N ARG A 3 31.22 46.34 -19.42
CA ARG A 3 30.33 45.32 -20.00
C ARG A 3 30.66 43.89 -19.52
N ALA A 4 31.93 43.57 -19.33
CA ALA A 4 32.39 42.27 -18.84
C ALA A 4 32.05 42.08 -17.35
N ILE A 5 32.12 43.14 -16.54
CA ILE A 5 31.75 43.11 -15.12
C ILE A 5 30.23 42.88 -14.97
N ARG A 6 29.41 43.59 -15.77
CA ARG A 6 27.95 43.46 -15.75
C ARG A 6 27.50 42.01 -16.12
N ASN A 7 28.18 41.39 -17.09
CA ASN A 7 27.87 40.00 -17.45
C ASN A 7 28.25 39.01 -16.34
N LYS A 8 29.35 39.25 -15.60
CA LYS A 8 29.74 38.38 -14.48
C LYS A 8 28.72 38.47 -13.33
N PHE A 9 28.17 39.63 -13.04
CA PHE A 9 27.11 39.82 -12.04
C PHE A 9 25.79 39.18 -12.50
N ALA A 10 25.44 39.29 -13.77
CA ALA A 10 24.25 38.66 -14.30
C ALA A 10 24.33 37.10 -14.26
N ILE A 11 25.49 36.54 -14.60
CA ILE A 11 25.70 35.07 -14.53
C ILE A 11 25.71 34.61 -13.07
N GLY A 12 26.34 35.33 -12.15
CA GLY A 12 26.34 35.02 -10.72
C GLY A 12 24.95 35.06 -10.11
N GLY A 13 24.15 36.08 -10.48
CA GLY A 13 22.74 36.18 -10.07
C GLY A 13 21.88 35.05 -10.60
N ALA A 14 22.02 34.68 -11.87
CA ALA A 14 21.28 33.57 -12.47
C ALA A 14 21.64 32.22 -11.84
N LEU A 15 22.91 31.99 -11.51
CA LEU A 15 23.36 30.79 -10.80
C LEU A 15 22.79 30.73 -9.38
N LEU A 16 22.78 31.85 -8.65
CA LEU A 16 22.19 31.90 -7.31
C LEU A 16 20.68 31.60 -7.32
N VAL A 17 19.95 32.17 -8.27
CA VAL A 17 18.52 31.91 -8.46
C VAL A 17 18.27 30.43 -8.81
N ALA A 18 19.09 29.83 -9.66
CA ALA A 18 18.98 28.42 -10.00
C ALA A 18 19.20 27.49 -8.80
N VAL A 19 20.17 27.80 -7.93
CA VAL A 19 20.46 27.06 -6.71
C VAL A 19 19.31 27.20 -5.69
N VAL A 20 18.73 28.41 -5.55
CA VAL A 20 17.59 28.62 -4.65
C VAL A 20 16.33 27.91 -5.17
N LEU A 21 16.08 27.91 -6.48
CA LEU A 21 14.95 27.21 -7.07
C LEU A 21 15.08 25.68 -6.97
N SER A 22 16.30 25.15 -7.05
CA SER A 22 16.53 23.71 -6.88
C SER A 22 16.29 23.22 -5.45
N SER A 23 16.50 24.07 -4.44
CA SER A 23 16.21 23.73 -3.04
C SER A 23 14.72 23.68 -2.70
N LEU A 24 13.86 24.26 -3.56
CA LEU A 24 12.40 24.17 -3.45
C LEU A 24 11.79 22.95 -4.14
N ALA A 25 12.60 22.18 -4.88
CA ALA A 25 12.17 20.91 -5.45
C ALA A 25 12.14 19.84 -4.34
N TYR A 26 11.03 19.78 -3.59
CA TYR A 26 10.77 18.65 -2.69
C TYR A 26 10.65 17.39 -3.55
N SER A 27 11.57 16.47 -3.37
CA SER A 27 11.46 15.16 -3.97
C SER A 27 10.29 14.41 -3.32
N HIS A 28 9.25 14.14 -4.10
CA HIS A 28 8.14 13.30 -3.65
C HIS A 28 8.63 11.85 -3.57
N CYS A 29 8.52 11.24 -2.38
CA CYS A 29 9.01 9.89 -2.15
C CYS A 29 8.03 8.82 -2.66
N GLN A 30 6.73 9.07 -2.62
CA GLN A 30 5.69 8.11 -2.97
C GLN A 30 4.37 8.82 -3.27
N ILE A 31 3.55 8.27 -4.18
CA ILE A 31 2.18 8.73 -4.43
C ILE A 31 1.21 7.84 -3.61
N PRO A 32 0.23 8.41 -2.92
CA PRO A 32 -0.11 9.83 -2.75
C PRO A 32 0.82 10.51 -1.73
N CYS A 33 1.43 11.62 -2.11
CA CYS A 33 2.33 12.38 -1.24
C CYS A 33 1.56 13.49 -0.50
N GLY A 34 1.43 13.37 0.83
CA GLY A 34 0.77 14.36 1.67
C GLY A 34 -0.76 14.42 1.55
N ILE A 35 -1.37 13.55 0.74
CA ILE A 35 -2.82 13.41 0.60
C ILE A 35 -3.20 12.07 1.22
N TYR A 36 -3.59 12.10 2.49
CA TYR A 36 -3.88 10.89 3.25
C TYR A 36 -5.36 10.85 3.63
N ASP A 37 -6.00 9.72 3.36
CA ASP A 37 -7.29 9.32 3.89
C ASP A 37 -7.17 7.87 4.34
N ASP A 38 -6.76 7.67 5.59
CA ASP A 38 -6.44 6.37 6.13
C ASP A 38 -7.69 5.48 6.21
N GLU A 39 -8.85 6.03 6.60
CA GLU A 39 -10.11 5.28 6.68
C GLU A 39 -10.60 4.83 5.30
N ALA A 40 -10.47 5.67 4.27
CA ALA A 40 -10.78 5.25 2.91
C ALA A 40 -9.90 4.08 2.47
N ARG A 41 -8.61 4.06 2.85
CA ARG A 41 -7.72 2.95 2.53
C ARG A 41 -8.08 1.65 3.26
N PHE A 42 -8.52 1.73 4.51
CA PHE A 42 -9.06 0.57 5.22
C PHE A 42 -10.33 0.03 4.54
N GLY A 43 -11.23 0.91 4.11
CA GLY A 43 -12.42 0.54 3.32
C GLY A 43 -12.05 -0.15 2.01
N GLU A 44 -11.14 0.41 1.24
CA GLU A 44 -10.65 -0.12 -0.04
C GLU A 44 -10.02 -1.52 0.13
N MET A 45 -9.18 -1.71 1.15
CA MET A 45 -8.59 -3.02 1.47
C MET A 45 -9.68 -4.05 1.83
N ALA A 46 -10.72 -3.68 2.57
CA ALA A 46 -11.84 -4.56 2.90
C ALA A 46 -12.66 -4.95 1.64
N GLU A 47 -12.83 -4.04 0.68
CA GLU A 47 -13.46 -4.32 -0.60
C GLU A 47 -12.63 -5.29 -1.44
N HIS A 48 -11.31 -5.09 -1.50
CA HIS A 48 -10.40 -6.03 -2.18
C HIS A 48 -10.52 -7.44 -1.60
N ILE A 49 -10.48 -7.59 -0.28
CA ILE A 49 -10.62 -8.89 0.40
C ILE A 49 -11.97 -9.54 0.05
N THR A 50 -13.04 -8.76 0.04
CA THR A 50 -14.38 -9.24 -0.31
C THR A 50 -14.45 -9.72 -1.77
N THR A 51 -13.79 -9.00 -2.67
CA THR A 51 -13.72 -9.35 -4.08
C THR A 51 -12.87 -10.60 -4.33
N ILE A 52 -11.77 -10.76 -3.60
CA ILE A 52 -10.94 -11.99 -3.62
C ILE A 52 -11.80 -13.20 -3.18
N GLU A 53 -12.53 -13.06 -2.07
CA GLU A 53 -13.43 -14.12 -1.57
C GLU A 53 -14.47 -14.52 -2.60
N LYS A 54 -15.17 -13.54 -3.18
CA LYS A 54 -16.15 -13.77 -4.23
C LYS A 54 -15.52 -14.50 -5.41
N SER A 55 -14.37 -14.04 -5.87
CA SER A 55 -13.67 -14.66 -7.00
C SER A 55 -13.32 -16.13 -6.73
N MET A 56 -12.85 -16.46 -5.52
CA MET A 56 -12.56 -17.84 -5.12
C MET A 56 -13.81 -18.71 -5.16
N LYS A 57 -14.93 -18.22 -4.62
CA LYS A 57 -16.21 -18.95 -4.63
C LYS A 57 -16.71 -19.20 -6.05
N GLU A 58 -16.64 -18.18 -6.92
CA GLU A 58 -17.04 -18.32 -8.33
C GLU A 58 -16.16 -19.29 -9.11
N ILE A 59 -14.83 -19.28 -8.87
CA ILE A 59 -13.92 -20.25 -9.49
C ILE A 59 -14.31 -21.67 -9.10
N VAL A 60 -14.55 -21.93 -7.82
CA VAL A 60 -14.96 -23.26 -7.34
C VAL A 60 -16.30 -23.68 -7.94
N SER A 61 -17.29 -22.79 -7.90
CA SER A 61 -18.64 -23.05 -8.44
C SER A 61 -18.63 -23.40 -9.93
N LEU A 62 -17.97 -22.54 -10.73
CA LEU A 62 -17.87 -22.73 -12.19
C LEU A 62 -17.05 -23.97 -12.56
N SER A 63 -16.04 -24.32 -11.76
CA SER A 63 -15.22 -25.51 -12.00
C SER A 63 -15.97 -26.83 -11.71
N ALA A 64 -17.02 -26.79 -10.89
CA ALA A 64 -17.82 -27.94 -10.55
C ALA A 64 -18.95 -28.24 -11.58
N GLU A 65 -19.17 -27.37 -12.55
CA GLU A 65 -20.18 -27.56 -13.59
C GLU A 65 -19.83 -28.74 -14.52
N GLN A 66 -20.83 -29.44 -15.07
CA GLN A 66 -20.61 -30.53 -16.04
C GLN A 66 -19.85 -30.07 -17.30
N LYS A 67 -20.05 -28.81 -17.69
CA LYS A 67 -19.33 -28.13 -18.80
C LYS A 67 -18.82 -26.81 -18.33
N PRO A 68 -17.64 -26.79 -17.68
CA PRO A 68 -17.07 -25.57 -17.11
C PRO A 68 -16.86 -24.49 -18.15
N ASN A 69 -17.32 -23.29 -17.85
CA ASN A 69 -17.06 -22.14 -18.70
C ASN A 69 -15.64 -21.59 -18.40
N MET A 70 -14.65 -22.13 -19.12
CA MET A 70 -13.24 -21.77 -18.91
C MET A 70 -12.96 -20.28 -19.08
N ASN A 71 -13.69 -19.59 -19.99
CA ASN A 71 -13.52 -18.15 -20.16
C ASN A 71 -13.93 -17.38 -18.89
N GLN A 72 -15.02 -17.75 -18.24
CA GLN A 72 -15.44 -17.13 -16.97
C GLN A 72 -14.49 -17.49 -15.83
N ILE A 73 -14.03 -18.73 -15.76
CA ILE A 73 -13.05 -19.15 -14.74
C ILE A 73 -11.78 -18.31 -14.84
N VAL A 74 -11.21 -18.14 -16.04
CA VAL A 74 -10.03 -17.32 -16.26
C VAL A 74 -10.26 -15.86 -15.86
N ARG A 75 -11.45 -15.30 -16.16
CA ARG A 75 -11.77 -13.93 -15.74
C ARG A 75 -11.82 -13.79 -14.22
N TRP A 76 -12.39 -14.76 -13.49
CA TRP A 76 -12.41 -14.75 -12.03
C TRP A 76 -11.01 -14.96 -11.43
N VAL A 77 -10.17 -15.79 -12.06
CA VAL A 77 -8.77 -15.94 -11.65
C VAL A 77 -8.07 -14.58 -11.78
N ASN A 78 -8.14 -13.93 -12.93
CA ASN A 78 -7.51 -12.62 -13.15
C ASN A 78 -8.05 -11.54 -12.19
N ASN A 79 -9.36 -11.56 -11.91
CA ASN A 79 -9.95 -10.63 -10.95
C ASN A 79 -9.41 -10.85 -9.53
N LYS A 80 -9.30 -12.12 -9.11
CA LYS A 80 -8.69 -12.50 -7.82
C LYS A 80 -7.24 -12.01 -7.72
N GLU A 81 -6.44 -12.25 -8.75
CA GLU A 81 -5.04 -11.84 -8.83
C GLU A 81 -4.92 -10.31 -8.72
N HIS A 82 -5.69 -9.58 -9.52
CA HIS A 82 -5.67 -8.12 -9.55
C HIS A 82 -5.98 -7.53 -8.17
N HIS A 83 -7.08 -7.95 -7.52
CA HIS A 83 -7.44 -7.40 -6.21
C HIS A 83 -6.46 -7.79 -5.09
N ALA A 84 -5.76 -8.92 -5.21
CA ALA A 84 -4.69 -9.28 -4.29
C ALA A 84 -3.44 -8.40 -4.48
N ASP A 85 -3.14 -7.99 -5.72
CA ASP A 85 -2.05 -7.06 -6.03
C ASP A 85 -2.37 -5.64 -5.53
N GLU A 86 -3.57 -5.11 -5.81
CA GLU A 86 -4.03 -3.81 -5.32
C GLU A 86 -3.97 -3.71 -3.78
N LEU A 87 -4.43 -4.76 -3.08
CA LEU A 87 -4.31 -4.83 -1.62
C LEU A 87 -2.84 -4.78 -1.17
N SER A 88 -1.97 -5.51 -1.85
CA SER A 88 -0.53 -5.52 -1.54
C SER A 88 0.13 -4.17 -1.82
N GLU A 89 -0.30 -3.44 -2.84
CA GLU A 89 0.16 -2.08 -3.13
C GLU A 89 -0.23 -1.09 -2.03
N ILE A 90 -1.47 -1.13 -1.54
CA ILE A 90 -1.91 -0.30 -0.41
C ILE A 90 -1.07 -0.61 0.83
N VAL A 91 -0.86 -1.89 1.14
CA VAL A 91 -0.04 -2.31 2.28
C VAL A 91 1.38 -1.75 2.18
N THR A 92 2.03 -1.91 1.02
CA THR A 92 3.44 -1.56 0.83
C THR A 92 3.65 -0.07 0.65
N TYR A 93 2.95 0.53 -0.32
CA TYR A 93 3.23 1.91 -0.74
C TYR A 93 2.51 2.95 0.10
N TYR A 94 1.34 2.63 0.64
CA TYR A 94 0.63 3.56 1.50
C TYR A 94 1.03 3.39 2.96
N PHE A 95 0.77 2.22 3.56
CA PHE A 95 1.00 2.04 5.00
C PHE A 95 2.47 1.87 5.36
N MET A 96 3.18 0.90 4.79
CA MET A 96 4.57 0.62 5.17
C MET A 96 5.51 1.76 4.80
N ALA A 97 5.41 2.30 3.58
CA ALA A 97 6.34 3.32 3.11
C ALA A 97 6.07 4.72 3.68
N GLN A 98 4.81 5.06 4.01
CA GLN A 98 4.45 6.44 4.33
C GLN A 98 3.81 6.63 5.70
N ARG A 99 3.01 5.68 6.18
CA ARG A 99 2.18 5.88 7.38
C ARG A 99 2.75 5.27 8.65
N VAL A 100 3.41 4.11 8.56
CA VAL A 100 4.06 3.47 9.72
C VAL A 100 5.45 4.07 9.92
N LYS A 101 5.56 4.98 10.88
CA LYS A 101 6.81 5.72 11.18
C LYS A 101 7.73 4.91 12.07
N LEU A 102 9.03 5.15 11.93
CA LEU A 102 10.03 4.62 12.87
C LEU A 102 9.78 5.19 14.27
N PRO A 103 9.87 4.36 15.32
CA PRO A 103 9.76 4.81 16.71
C PRO A 103 10.98 5.66 17.12
N ALA A 104 10.81 6.51 18.13
CA ALA A 104 11.95 7.21 18.74
C ALA A 104 12.87 6.22 19.47
N GLU A 105 14.17 6.52 19.48
CA GLU A 105 15.14 5.73 20.21
C GLU A 105 14.81 5.69 21.71
N GLY A 106 14.85 4.49 22.31
CA GLY A 106 14.58 4.28 23.74
C GLY A 106 13.11 4.15 24.10
N ASP A 107 12.17 4.42 23.22
CA ASP A 107 10.74 4.20 23.47
C ASP A 107 10.36 2.73 23.20
N MET A 108 10.45 1.91 24.23
CA MET A 108 10.15 0.47 24.16
C MET A 108 8.71 0.18 23.77
N LYS A 109 7.75 1.01 24.19
CA LYS A 109 6.33 0.85 23.86
C LYS A 109 6.09 1.15 22.38
N ALA A 110 6.58 2.29 21.90
CA ALA A 110 6.50 2.64 20.49
C ALA A 110 7.18 1.61 19.60
N GLN A 111 8.31 1.04 20.05
CA GLN A 111 9.00 -0.06 19.35
C GLN A 111 8.13 -1.33 19.25
N GLN A 112 7.46 -1.71 20.33
CA GLN A 112 6.56 -2.88 20.32
C GLN A 112 5.36 -2.66 19.39
N ASP A 113 4.73 -1.49 19.42
CA ASP A 113 3.60 -1.14 18.56
C ASP A 113 4.02 -1.08 17.08
N TYR A 114 5.20 -0.56 16.80
CA TYR A 114 5.80 -0.57 15.47
C TYR A 114 5.98 -2.00 14.93
N VAL A 115 6.58 -2.89 15.72
CA VAL A 115 6.77 -4.31 15.35
C VAL A 115 5.43 -5.00 15.10
N LYS A 116 4.43 -4.78 15.97
CA LYS A 116 3.08 -5.34 15.76
C LYS A 116 2.46 -4.87 14.46
N LYS A 117 2.52 -3.57 14.16
CA LYS A 117 2.01 -3.00 12.90
C LYS A 117 2.69 -3.65 11.70
N LEU A 118 4.02 -3.72 11.68
CA LEU A 118 4.76 -4.37 10.59
C LEU A 118 4.43 -5.86 10.44
N THR A 119 4.27 -6.58 11.54
CA THR A 119 3.89 -7.99 11.51
C THR A 119 2.53 -8.19 10.86
N LEU A 120 1.52 -7.37 11.19
CA LEU A 120 0.18 -7.47 10.62
C LEU A 120 0.18 -7.09 9.13
N LEU A 121 0.92 -6.07 8.74
CA LEU A 121 1.08 -5.68 7.33
C LEU A 121 1.78 -6.81 6.54
N HIS A 122 2.83 -7.41 7.08
CA HIS A 122 3.49 -8.55 6.45
C HIS A 122 2.57 -9.77 6.35
N HIS A 123 1.75 -10.06 7.37
CA HIS A 123 0.74 -11.13 7.27
C HIS A 123 -0.21 -10.88 6.11
N MET A 124 -0.68 -9.65 5.91
CA MET A 124 -1.55 -9.34 4.77
C MET A 124 -0.86 -9.60 3.43
N LEU A 125 0.43 -9.26 3.27
CA LEU A 125 1.18 -9.59 2.06
C LEU A 125 1.30 -11.09 1.83
N VAL A 126 1.62 -11.86 2.88
CA VAL A 126 1.74 -13.32 2.81
C VAL A 126 0.40 -13.97 2.42
N TYR A 127 -0.72 -13.53 3.04
CA TYR A 127 -2.02 -14.10 2.75
C TYR A 127 -2.61 -13.63 1.42
N SER A 128 -2.26 -12.43 0.94
CA SER A 128 -2.56 -12.01 -0.43
C SER A 128 -1.89 -12.92 -1.45
N MET A 129 -0.60 -13.21 -1.26
CA MET A 129 0.12 -14.16 -2.11
C MET A 129 -0.50 -15.56 -2.08
N LYS A 130 -0.85 -16.08 -0.89
CA LYS A 130 -1.52 -17.39 -0.78
C LYS A 130 -2.90 -17.39 -1.41
N ALA A 131 -3.67 -16.31 -1.28
CA ALA A 131 -4.96 -16.16 -1.93
C ALA A 131 -4.84 -16.17 -3.46
N LYS A 132 -3.75 -15.67 -4.04
CA LYS A 132 -3.46 -15.82 -5.47
C LYS A 132 -3.26 -17.29 -5.87
N GLN A 133 -2.57 -18.06 -5.05
CA GLN A 133 -2.15 -19.43 -5.36
C GLN A 133 -3.24 -20.48 -5.18
N THR A 134 -4.30 -20.22 -4.41
CA THR A 134 -5.35 -21.20 -4.07
C THR A 134 -6.73 -20.58 -4.08
N THR A 135 -7.75 -21.45 -3.88
CA THR A 135 -9.14 -21.05 -3.59
C THR A 135 -9.53 -21.37 -2.14
N ASP A 136 -8.54 -21.56 -1.26
CA ASP A 136 -8.75 -21.81 0.16
C ASP A 136 -9.15 -20.54 0.88
N LEU A 137 -10.41 -20.50 1.34
CA LEU A 137 -11.02 -19.35 2.02
C LEU A 137 -10.36 -19.04 3.38
N GLU A 138 -9.60 -19.95 3.97
CA GLU A 138 -8.86 -19.65 5.20
C GLU A 138 -7.89 -18.46 5.00
N ASN A 139 -7.30 -18.33 3.82
CA ASN A 139 -6.43 -17.19 3.50
C ASN A 139 -7.19 -15.84 3.53
N VAL A 140 -8.45 -15.84 3.12
CA VAL A 140 -9.31 -14.65 3.18
C VAL A 140 -9.65 -14.29 4.64
N GLU A 141 -9.94 -15.26 5.47
CA GLU A 141 -10.20 -15.04 6.90
C GLU A 141 -8.95 -14.50 7.62
N LYS A 142 -7.76 -14.97 7.26
CA LYS A 142 -6.50 -14.44 7.76
C LYS A 142 -6.26 -13.00 7.30
N LEU A 143 -6.62 -12.65 6.06
CA LEU A 143 -6.58 -11.27 5.57
C LEU A 143 -7.52 -10.36 6.37
N ARG A 144 -8.78 -10.75 6.57
CA ARG A 144 -9.75 -9.98 7.36
C ARG A 144 -9.30 -9.76 8.79
N SER A 145 -8.84 -10.82 9.44
CA SER A 145 -8.37 -10.73 10.82
C SER A 145 -7.13 -9.85 10.97
N SER A 146 -6.19 -9.93 10.01
CA SER A 146 -5.00 -9.09 9.99
C SER A 146 -5.35 -7.63 9.74
N LEU A 147 -6.26 -7.35 8.79
CA LEU A 147 -6.74 -6.00 8.51
C LEU A 147 -7.42 -5.37 9.72
N LYS A 148 -8.34 -6.13 10.36
CA LYS A 148 -9.02 -5.64 11.57
C LYS A 148 -8.04 -5.36 12.69
N ALA A 149 -7.14 -6.30 12.99
CA ALA A 149 -6.15 -6.11 14.06
C ALA A 149 -5.20 -4.93 13.77
N PHE A 150 -4.83 -4.74 12.50
CA PHE A 150 -4.03 -3.59 12.09
C PHE A 150 -4.79 -2.28 12.28
N HIS A 151 -6.05 -2.21 11.86
CA HIS A 151 -6.90 -1.03 12.04
C HIS A 151 -7.06 -0.68 13.52
N ASP A 152 -7.34 -1.65 14.39
CA ASP A 152 -7.50 -1.46 15.83
C ASP A 152 -6.24 -0.84 16.46
N ILE A 153 -5.04 -1.37 16.14
CA ILE A 153 -3.76 -0.84 16.66
C ILE A 153 -3.40 0.52 16.02
N TYR A 154 -3.72 0.70 14.75
CA TYR A 154 -3.39 1.91 14.01
C TYR A 154 -4.20 3.11 14.48
N SER A 155 -5.50 2.94 14.69
CA SER A 155 -6.43 3.99 15.15
C SER A 155 -6.34 4.26 16.66
N GLY A 156 -5.55 3.50 17.41
CA GLY A 156 -5.46 3.62 18.86
C GLY A 156 -6.66 3.02 19.63
N HIS A 157 -7.53 2.26 18.95
CA HIS A 157 -8.64 1.52 19.56
C HIS A 157 -8.13 0.14 20.06
N THR A 158 -7.22 0.14 21.02
CA THR A 158 -6.88 -1.11 21.74
C THR A 158 -7.93 -1.34 22.83
N HIS A 159 -8.77 -2.36 22.62
CA HIS A 159 -9.64 -2.91 23.66
C HIS A 159 -8.86 -3.66 24.71
#